data_2030ad5c02d0aaedfb22eb3b58b9475e
#
_entry.id   2030ad5c02d0aaedfb22eb3b58b9475e
#
_cell.length_a   1.000
_cell.length_b   1.000
_cell.length_c   1.000
_cell.angle_alpha   90.00
_cell.angle_beta   90.00
_cell.angle_gamma   90.00
#
_symmetry.space_group_name_H-M   'P 1'
#
loop_
_entity.id
_entity.type
_entity.pdbx_description
1 polymer ?
#
loop_
_entity_poly.entity_id
_entity_poly.type
_entity_poly.pdbx_seq_one_letter_code
_entity_poly.pdbx_strand_id
1 'polypeptide(L)'
;MDSDRPTATSSTEAATGFVDSDAARELEMLREIVRMLPASVTVQDDQGDFLLVNDAAAIQFNASADQFNRPDPQSDFLVQALTHRRTTALDLLQSGRSAVFEERVNSERDRRVFLTTHRPVRIGDRSVLLSSATDVSRQKEMEEELFRRAYYDELTDLPTRRVIEKHVGDIIGHSGETSHFALAFLDIDNFKHINDYYGHSVGDALLVQFAKRLALDLRGTDMLSRISGDEFLLLLNPIQSQQEVAEYLELLVQRLRAPFFIDGSEVFASASIGVSLYPEHGRNYDALHQNADIAMYRVKNETKGAAVFFDSSMESEALTRMATEQSLRLAILDKRFCCAFQPKVDIRSLEIKGIEALVRLRNDDGVIQAPSTFINLAVELGLIDELTHLVLAEIMKSIDLIDETFGATASISINVAAKQAGNPEFMRAFARAIEETGCPTRFMVEVTEDAFVAKTHFQDDILPMFRALGVGISIDDFGVGYSSLSALADITADEIKIDRSFITDIHKRPRSQGILRAIESLSEALGMTVIAEGVETFEELAYLQAATKIRYAQGYYFSKPIFLEELQPQARTSSDLRGASSARPAPDARPAYSRSGGRGY
;
A
#
# COMPACT_ATOMS: atom_id res chain seq x y z
N MET A 1 -103.26 64.54 -34.97
CA MET A 1 -102.56 65.14 -36.12
C MET A 1 -101.11 64.82 -35.94
N ASP A 2 -100.67 64.00 -36.80
CA ASP A 2 -99.38 63.80 -37.42
C ASP A 2 -98.16 63.61 -36.49
N SER A 3 -97.70 62.42 -36.46
CA SER A 3 -96.73 61.73 -37.33
C SER A 3 -95.32 62.27 -37.10
N ASP A 4 -94.46 61.45 -36.56
CA ASP A 4 -93.38 60.90 -37.40
C ASP A 4 -92.42 60.00 -36.53
N ARG A 5 -92.25 58.82 -37.01
CA ARG A 5 -91.17 57.93 -36.63
C ARG A 5 -89.87 58.32 -37.36
N PRO A 6 -88.75 58.17 -36.79
CA PRO A 6 -87.57 57.76 -37.55
C PRO A 6 -87.00 56.42 -37.14
N THR A 7 -86.68 55.79 -38.18
CA THR A 7 -86.09 54.45 -38.41
C THR A 7 -84.88 54.14 -37.64
N ALA A 8 -84.84 52.94 -37.11
CA ALA A 8 -83.64 52.26 -36.55
C ALA A 8 -82.78 51.71 -37.71
N THR A 9 -81.60 52.23 -37.91
CA THR A 9 -80.45 51.57 -38.57
C THR A 9 -79.14 52.23 -38.10
N SER A 10 -78.39 51.63 -37.28
CA SER A 10 -76.91 51.65 -37.15
C SER A 10 -76.38 51.22 -35.75
N SER A 11 -76.60 49.97 -35.36
CA SER A 11 -75.94 49.42 -34.14
C SER A 11 -75.33 48.02 -34.34
N THR A 12 -75.24 47.57 -35.62
CA THR A 12 -74.71 46.23 -35.91
C THR A 12 -73.26 46.26 -36.47
N GLU A 13 -72.79 47.41 -36.98
CA GLU A 13 -71.39 47.51 -37.46
C GLU A 13 -70.35 47.87 -36.40
N ALA A 14 -70.73 48.42 -35.25
CA ALA A 14 -69.81 48.75 -34.18
C ALA A 14 -69.43 47.54 -33.24
N ALA A 15 -70.27 46.50 -33.25
CA ALA A 15 -70.01 45.30 -32.37
C ALA A 15 -69.09 44.28 -33.07
N THR A 16 -69.02 44.20 -34.37
CA THR A 16 -68.14 43.32 -35.15
C THR A 16 -66.71 43.85 -35.21
N GLY A 17 -66.50 45.15 -35.21
CA GLY A 17 -65.14 45.74 -35.19
C GLY A 17 -64.42 45.67 -33.82
N PHE A 18 -65.12 45.56 -32.71
CA PHE A 18 -64.54 45.41 -31.34
C PHE A 18 -64.15 43.98 -31.08
N VAL A 19 -64.87 42.97 -31.55
CA VAL A 19 -64.56 41.54 -31.36
C VAL A 19 -63.32 41.13 -32.20
N ASP A 20 -63.14 41.70 -33.40
CA ASP A 20 -61.94 41.45 -34.23
C ASP A 20 -60.70 42.10 -33.69
N SER A 21 -60.78 43.22 -32.94
CA SER A 21 -59.61 43.87 -32.33
C SER A 21 -59.06 43.14 -31.08
N ASP A 22 -59.95 42.52 -30.29
CA ASP A 22 -59.55 41.75 -29.11
C ASP A 22 -58.97 40.40 -29.53
N ALA A 23 -59.52 39.69 -30.49
CA ALA A 23 -58.96 38.47 -31.03
C ALA A 23 -57.59 38.70 -31.71
N ALA A 24 -57.41 39.84 -32.39
CA ALA A 24 -56.10 40.20 -32.96
C ALA A 24 -55.07 40.49 -31.92
N ARG A 25 -55.39 41.14 -30.77
CA ARG A 25 -54.48 41.39 -29.63
C ARG A 25 -54.13 40.10 -28.89
N GLU A 26 -55.09 39.22 -28.70
CA GLU A 26 -54.85 37.91 -28.05
C GLU A 26 -53.95 37.04 -28.93
N LEU A 27 -54.11 37.03 -30.24
CA LEU A 27 -53.23 36.31 -31.15
C LEU A 27 -51.81 36.88 -31.16
N GLU A 28 -51.66 38.20 -31.11
CA GLU A 28 -50.34 38.85 -31.00
C GLU A 28 -49.66 38.55 -29.70
N MET A 29 -50.40 38.57 -28.61
CA MET A 29 -49.88 38.17 -27.28
C MET A 29 -49.43 36.69 -27.26
N LEU A 30 -50.22 35.77 -27.82
CA LEU A 30 -49.85 34.34 -27.88
C LEU A 30 -48.61 34.11 -28.78
N ARG A 31 -48.48 34.84 -29.87
CA ARG A 31 -47.28 34.79 -30.73
C ARG A 31 -46.05 35.26 -29.99
N GLU A 32 -46.16 36.35 -29.23
CA GLU A 32 -45.03 36.88 -28.44
C GLU A 32 -44.65 35.95 -27.31
N ILE A 33 -45.63 35.31 -26.64
CA ILE A 33 -45.36 34.27 -25.61
C ILE A 33 -44.58 33.10 -26.24
N VAL A 34 -45.04 32.56 -27.36
CA VAL A 34 -44.37 31.44 -28.04
C VAL A 34 -42.96 31.85 -28.50
N ARG A 35 -42.80 33.08 -28.99
CA ARG A 35 -41.51 33.60 -29.42
C ARG A 35 -40.51 33.67 -28.27
N MET A 36 -40.96 34.06 -27.06
CA MET A 36 -40.12 34.20 -25.85
C MET A 36 -39.89 32.91 -25.08
N LEU A 37 -40.53 31.78 -25.45
CA LEU A 37 -40.31 30.50 -24.77
C LEU A 37 -38.86 30.09 -24.86
N PRO A 38 -38.23 29.67 -23.72
CA PRO A 38 -36.83 29.24 -23.72
C PRO A 38 -36.60 27.88 -24.41
N ALA A 39 -37.65 27.09 -24.59
CA ALA A 39 -37.61 25.85 -25.36
C ALA A 39 -37.75 26.12 -26.83
N SER A 40 -37.01 25.43 -27.68
CA SER A 40 -37.15 25.46 -29.12
C SER A 40 -38.54 24.92 -29.51
N VAL A 41 -39.33 25.70 -30.23
CA VAL A 41 -40.67 25.32 -30.69
C VAL A 41 -40.76 25.58 -32.17
N THR A 42 -41.17 24.56 -32.95
CA THR A 42 -41.48 24.68 -34.38
C THR A 42 -42.81 24.01 -34.71
N VAL A 43 -43.51 24.56 -35.66
CA VAL A 43 -44.73 23.97 -36.23
C VAL A 43 -44.53 23.83 -37.73
N GLN A 44 -44.76 22.65 -38.28
CA GLN A 44 -44.67 22.34 -39.70
C GLN A 44 -46.03 21.86 -40.23
N ASP A 45 -46.37 22.22 -41.48
CA ASP A 45 -47.59 21.74 -42.14
C ASP A 45 -47.43 20.33 -42.74
N ASP A 46 -48.47 19.89 -43.47
CA ASP A 46 -48.53 18.60 -44.16
C ASP A 46 -47.59 18.50 -45.38
N GLN A 47 -46.96 19.62 -45.78
CA GLN A 47 -45.90 19.66 -46.79
C GLN A 47 -44.53 19.71 -46.19
N GLY A 48 -44.45 19.82 -44.85
CA GLY A 48 -43.21 19.93 -44.09
C GLY A 48 -42.62 21.34 -44.05
N ASP A 49 -43.41 22.35 -44.48
CA ASP A 49 -43.00 23.75 -44.45
C ASP A 49 -43.25 24.33 -43.03
N PHE A 50 -42.38 25.23 -42.59
CA PHE A 50 -42.47 25.81 -41.24
C PHE A 50 -43.54 26.88 -41.18
N LEU A 51 -44.56 26.69 -40.37
CA LEU A 51 -45.58 27.65 -40.05
C LEU A 51 -45.22 28.58 -38.91
N LEU A 52 -44.39 28.08 -37.98
CA LEU A 52 -43.92 28.81 -36.83
C LEU A 52 -42.54 28.30 -36.43
N VAL A 53 -41.63 29.23 -36.14
CA VAL A 53 -40.32 28.98 -35.55
C VAL A 53 -40.11 30.06 -34.51
N ASN A 54 -39.86 29.70 -33.26
CA ASN A 54 -39.55 30.65 -32.19
C ASN A 54 -38.06 30.99 -32.18
N ASP A 55 -37.68 32.03 -31.40
CA ASP A 55 -36.29 32.50 -31.31
C ASP A 55 -35.32 31.40 -30.82
N ALA A 56 -35.75 30.58 -29.85
CA ALA A 56 -34.97 29.46 -29.36
C ALA A 56 -34.74 28.37 -30.42
N ALA A 57 -35.73 28.11 -31.27
CA ALA A 57 -35.56 27.17 -32.38
C ALA A 57 -34.62 27.74 -33.46
N ALA A 58 -34.69 29.02 -33.75
CA ALA A 58 -33.77 29.66 -34.68
C ALA A 58 -32.29 29.59 -34.18
N ILE A 59 -32.07 29.88 -32.90
CA ILE A 59 -30.75 29.79 -32.26
C ILE A 59 -30.20 28.34 -32.29
N GLN A 60 -31.05 27.32 -32.08
CA GLN A 60 -30.64 25.90 -32.15
C GLN A 60 -29.93 25.56 -33.48
N PHE A 61 -30.35 26.21 -34.57
CA PHE A 61 -29.78 26.00 -35.90
C PHE A 61 -28.80 27.09 -36.34
N ASN A 62 -28.36 27.92 -35.39
CA ASN A 62 -27.48 29.05 -35.67
C ASN A 62 -28.01 29.98 -36.79
N ALA A 63 -29.32 30.18 -36.81
CA ALA A 63 -30.07 30.96 -37.80
C ALA A 63 -31.00 31.99 -37.13
N SER A 64 -31.53 32.93 -37.89
CA SER A 64 -32.63 33.79 -37.45
C SER A 64 -33.98 33.20 -37.86
N ALA A 65 -35.06 33.53 -37.16
CA ALA A 65 -36.40 33.06 -37.49
C ALA A 65 -36.80 33.43 -38.94
N ASP A 66 -36.32 34.55 -39.47
CA ASP A 66 -36.55 34.99 -40.84
C ASP A 66 -35.85 34.11 -41.90
N GLN A 67 -34.73 33.51 -41.57
CA GLN A 67 -33.98 32.61 -42.45
C GLN A 67 -34.71 31.27 -42.65
N PHE A 68 -35.52 30.83 -41.69
CA PHE A 68 -36.36 29.65 -41.84
C PHE A 68 -37.51 29.86 -42.83
N ASN A 69 -38.01 31.08 -42.90
CA ASN A 69 -39.09 31.43 -43.81
C ASN A 69 -38.60 31.73 -45.25
N ARG A 70 -37.27 32.03 -45.39
CA ARG A 70 -36.65 32.28 -46.71
C ARG A 70 -35.19 31.69 -46.64
N PRO A 71 -35.06 30.37 -46.80
CA PRO A 71 -33.77 29.74 -46.74
C PRO A 71 -32.83 30.26 -47.84
N ASP A 72 -31.64 30.70 -47.47
CA ASP A 72 -30.59 31.06 -48.42
C ASP A 72 -30.08 29.77 -49.08
N PRO A 73 -30.16 29.63 -50.42
CA PRO A 73 -29.69 28.43 -51.13
C PRO A 73 -28.20 28.15 -50.97
N GLN A 74 -27.39 29.10 -50.43
CA GLN A 74 -25.94 28.95 -50.20
C GLN A 74 -25.60 28.37 -48.83
N SER A 75 -26.57 28.16 -47.94
CA SER A 75 -26.35 27.56 -46.63
C SER A 75 -26.57 26.04 -46.67
N ASP A 76 -25.58 25.28 -47.14
CA ASP A 76 -25.63 23.80 -47.23
C ASP A 76 -26.09 23.12 -45.94
N PHE A 77 -25.66 23.63 -44.77
CA PHE A 77 -26.03 23.06 -43.47
C PHE A 77 -27.53 23.25 -43.16
N LEU A 78 -28.03 24.44 -43.39
CA LEU A 78 -29.45 24.75 -43.15
C LEU A 78 -30.35 23.95 -44.09
N VAL A 79 -29.95 23.84 -45.35
CA VAL A 79 -30.69 23.08 -46.39
C VAL A 79 -30.72 21.59 -46.05
N GLN A 80 -29.60 21.00 -45.61
CA GLN A 80 -29.56 19.58 -45.21
C GLN A 80 -30.38 19.32 -43.94
N ALA A 81 -30.26 20.16 -42.91
CA ALA A 81 -31.02 20.04 -41.68
C ALA A 81 -32.54 20.18 -41.92
N LEU A 82 -32.93 21.12 -42.77
CA LEU A 82 -34.33 21.33 -43.15
C LEU A 82 -34.89 20.17 -43.99
N THR A 83 -34.08 19.60 -44.91
CA THR A 83 -34.49 18.47 -45.75
C THR A 83 -34.73 17.20 -44.92
N HIS A 84 -33.82 16.89 -43.98
CA HIS A 84 -33.98 15.73 -43.10
C HIS A 84 -35.23 15.87 -42.20
N ARG A 85 -35.45 17.04 -41.61
CA ARG A 85 -36.64 17.31 -40.79
C ARG A 85 -37.93 17.28 -41.57
N ARG A 86 -37.92 17.72 -42.84
CA ARG A 86 -39.08 17.64 -43.71
C ARG A 86 -39.52 16.20 -43.95
N THR A 87 -38.58 15.30 -44.21
CA THR A 87 -38.86 13.87 -44.38
C THR A 87 -39.42 13.24 -43.11
N THR A 88 -38.79 13.50 -41.96
CA THR A 88 -39.27 13.02 -40.66
C THR A 88 -40.65 13.58 -40.30
N ALA A 89 -40.92 14.85 -40.62
CA ALA A 89 -42.22 15.47 -40.38
C ALA A 89 -43.34 14.80 -41.18
N LEU A 90 -43.09 14.53 -42.45
CA LEU A 90 -44.08 13.87 -43.32
C LEU A 90 -44.41 12.45 -42.85
N ASP A 91 -43.39 11.66 -42.46
CA ASP A 91 -43.58 10.30 -41.94
C ASP A 91 -44.38 10.29 -40.62
N LEU A 92 -44.09 11.24 -39.72
CA LEU A 92 -44.79 11.35 -38.43
C LEU A 92 -46.24 11.84 -38.60
N LEU A 93 -46.47 12.78 -39.51
CA LEU A 93 -47.82 13.26 -39.81
C LEU A 93 -48.66 12.15 -40.44
N GLN A 94 -48.11 11.37 -41.37
CA GLN A 94 -48.78 10.23 -41.98
C GLN A 94 -49.09 9.09 -41.00
N SER A 95 -48.14 8.80 -40.09
CA SER A 95 -48.30 7.75 -39.11
C SER A 95 -49.18 8.12 -37.92
N GLY A 96 -49.39 9.43 -37.68
CA GLY A 96 -50.12 9.96 -36.51
C GLY A 96 -49.48 9.68 -35.17
N ARG A 97 -48.20 9.24 -35.14
CA ARG A 97 -47.46 8.86 -33.92
C ARG A 97 -46.60 10.01 -33.44
N SER A 98 -46.56 10.18 -32.11
CA SER A 98 -45.57 11.04 -31.48
C SER A 98 -44.23 10.30 -31.36
N ALA A 99 -43.12 11.02 -31.48
CA ALA A 99 -41.79 10.48 -31.38
C ALA A 99 -40.87 11.41 -30.58
N VAL A 100 -39.88 10.83 -29.92
CA VAL A 100 -38.85 11.56 -29.19
C VAL A 100 -37.51 11.11 -29.74
N PHE A 101 -36.67 12.06 -30.09
CA PHE A 101 -35.34 11.83 -30.65
C PHE A 101 -34.30 12.61 -29.86
N GLU A 102 -33.11 12.01 -29.69
CA GLU A 102 -31.92 12.72 -29.26
C GLU A 102 -31.18 13.22 -30.50
N GLU A 103 -31.11 14.51 -30.67
CA GLU A 103 -30.46 15.15 -31.81
C GLU A 103 -29.13 15.77 -31.37
N ARG A 104 -28.04 15.41 -32.04
CA ARG A 104 -26.71 15.99 -31.79
C ARG A 104 -26.41 17.03 -32.87
N VAL A 105 -26.27 18.26 -32.46
CA VAL A 105 -25.90 19.38 -33.34
C VAL A 105 -24.41 19.69 -33.09
N ASN A 106 -23.58 19.39 -34.08
CA ASN A 106 -22.17 19.72 -34.07
C ASN A 106 -21.94 20.98 -34.89
N SER A 107 -21.54 22.09 -34.25
CA SER A 107 -20.98 23.25 -34.92
C SER A 107 -19.46 23.28 -34.74
N GLU A 108 -18.72 24.07 -35.53
CA GLU A 108 -17.26 24.20 -35.43
C GLU A 108 -16.76 24.62 -34.04
N ARG A 109 -17.61 25.15 -33.16
CA ARG A 109 -17.27 25.68 -31.85
C ARG A 109 -18.04 25.08 -30.68
N ASP A 110 -19.13 24.31 -30.96
CA ASP A 110 -20.02 23.88 -29.88
C ASP A 110 -20.71 22.57 -30.23
N ARG A 111 -20.73 21.63 -29.29
CA ARG A 111 -21.45 20.36 -29.38
C ARG A 111 -22.66 20.45 -28.48
N ARG A 112 -23.86 20.44 -29.06
CA ARG A 112 -25.11 20.46 -28.29
C ARG A 112 -25.93 19.21 -28.53
N VAL A 113 -26.62 18.79 -27.47
CA VAL A 113 -27.53 17.65 -27.49
C VAL A 113 -28.91 18.17 -27.15
N PHE A 114 -29.85 17.96 -28.07
CA PHE A 114 -31.26 18.34 -27.91
C PHE A 114 -32.12 17.10 -27.78
N LEU A 115 -33.05 17.10 -26.84
CA LEU A 115 -34.14 16.13 -26.76
C LEU A 115 -35.34 16.72 -27.47
N THR A 116 -35.61 16.25 -28.70
CA THR A 116 -36.67 16.77 -29.55
C THR A 116 -37.89 15.85 -29.50
N THR A 117 -39.02 16.41 -29.10
CA THR A 117 -40.33 15.75 -29.13
C THR A 117 -41.11 16.23 -30.30
N HIS A 118 -41.60 15.33 -31.14
CA HIS A 118 -42.47 15.59 -32.27
C HIS A 118 -43.87 15.04 -31.99
N ARG A 119 -44.89 15.89 -32.13
CA ARG A 119 -46.27 15.53 -31.89
C ARG A 119 -47.15 16.00 -33.06
N PRO A 120 -47.78 15.07 -33.83
CA PRO A 120 -48.84 15.44 -34.79
C PRO A 120 -50.04 16.02 -34.05
N VAL A 121 -50.50 17.18 -34.46
CA VAL A 121 -51.67 17.90 -33.88
C VAL A 121 -52.61 18.33 -35.01
N ARG A 122 -53.92 18.17 -34.82
CA ARG A 122 -54.93 18.67 -35.72
C ARG A 122 -55.47 20.02 -35.24
N ILE A 123 -55.30 21.04 -36.06
CA ILE A 123 -55.80 22.39 -35.80
C ILE A 123 -56.77 22.75 -36.89
N GLY A 124 -58.07 22.73 -36.55
CA GLY A 124 -59.13 22.86 -37.57
C GLY A 124 -59.09 21.70 -38.57
N ASP A 125 -59.05 22.01 -39.85
CA ASP A 125 -58.95 21.01 -40.92
C ASP A 125 -57.49 20.65 -41.31
N ARG A 126 -56.48 21.25 -40.66
CA ARG A 126 -55.08 21.05 -41.01
C ARG A 126 -54.41 20.13 -39.97
N SER A 127 -53.60 19.18 -40.44
CA SER A 127 -52.71 18.43 -39.62
C SER A 127 -51.35 19.13 -39.63
N VAL A 128 -50.78 19.37 -38.44
CA VAL A 128 -49.46 20.02 -38.26
C VAL A 128 -48.61 19.21 -37.34
N LEU A 129 -47.29 19.26 -37.50
CA LEU A 129 -46.33 18.67 -36.59
C LEU A 129 -45.82 19.76 -35.64
N LEU A 130 -46.20 19.65 -34.38
CA LEU A 130 -45.59 20.43 -33.29
C LEU A 130 -44.32 19.74 -32.82
N SER A 131 -43.21 20.44 -32.91
CA SER A 131 -41.94 19.94 -32.40
C SER A 131 -41.42 20.87 -31.30
N SER A 132 -40.95 20.28 -30.20
CA SER A 132 -40.25 21.02 -29.14
C SER A 132 -38.94 20.36 -28.82
N ALA A 133 -37.87 21.14 -28.76
CA ALA A 133 -36.53 20.66 -28.39
C ALA A 133 -36.04 21.37 -27.14
N THR A 134 -35.51 20.57 -26.23
CA THR A 134 -34.88 21.06 -24.99
C THR A 134 -33.38 20.76 -25.07
N ASP A 135 -32.55 21.77 -24.79
CA ASP A 135 -31.10 21.59 -24.68
C ASP A 135 -30.79 20.80 -23.41
N VAL A 136 -30.25 19.60 -23.59
CA VAL A 136 -29.85 18.68 -22.50
C VAL A 136 -28.33 18.49 -22.46
N SER A 137 -27.56 19.35 -23.16
CA SER A 137 -26.10 19.24 -23.25
C SER A 137 -25.45 19.18 -21.87
N ARG A 138 -25.79 20.17 -21.02
CA ARG A 138 -25.23 20.22 -19.65
C ARG A 138 -25.63 19.01 -18.80
N GLN A 139 -26.86 18.53 -18.96
CA GLN A 139 -27.28 17.32 -18.23
C GLN A 139 -26.49 16.09 -18.68
N LYS A 140 -26.28 15.94 -20.00
CA LYS A 140 -25.49 14.84 -20.56
C LYS A 140 -24.02 14.92 -20.17
N GLU A 141 -23.42 16.09 -20.20
CA GLU A 141 -22.05 16.30 -19.70
C GLU A 141 -21.93 15.93 -18.22
N MET A 142 -22.90 16.34 -17.40
CA MET A 142 -22.93 15.96 -15.99
C MET A 142 -23.13 14.45 -15.80
N GLU A 143 -23.99 13.81 -16.59
CA GLU A 143 -24.19 12.36 -16.57
C GLU A 143 -22.90 11.61 -16.95
N GLU A 144 -22.20 12.07 -18.01
CA GLU A 144 -20.92 11.51 -18.44
C GLU A 144 -19.81 11.75 -17.39
N GLU A 145 -19.75 12.93 -16.79
CA GLU A 145 -18.79 13.23 -15.72
C GLU A 145 -19.05 12.38 -14.46
N LEU A 146 -20.32 12.26 -14.05
CA LEU A 146 -20.69 11.39 -12.93
C LEU A 146 -20.38 9.92 -13.22
N PHE A 147 -20.62 9.48 -14.47
CA PHE A 147 -20.25 8.14 -14.90
C PHE A 147 -18.74 7.93 -14.82
N ARG A 148 -17.94 8.86 -15.37
CA ARG A 148 -16.47 8.78 -15.28
C ARG A 148 -16.01 8.74 -13.84
N ARG A 149 -16.47 9.64 -12.97
CA ARG A 149 -16.11 9.66 -11.53
C ARG A 149 -16.52 8.39 -10.79
N ALA A 150 -17.64 7.77 -11.17
CA ALA A 150 -18.11 6.55 -10.53
C ALA A 150 -17.35 5.29 -10.96
N TYR A 151 -16.82 5.26 -12.17
CA TYR A 151 -16.28 4.05 -12.80
C TYR A 151 -14.81 4.14 -13.19
N TYR A 152 -14.20 5.34 -13.19
CA TYR A 152 -12.80 5.54 -13.55
C TYR A 152 -12.08 6.38 -12.51
N ASP A 153 -10.81 6.08 -12.28
CA ASP A 153 -9.93 6.83 -11.40
C ASP A 153 -9.49 8.14 -12.07
N GLU A 154 -9.63 9.27 -11.37
CA GLU A 154 -9.38 10.60 -11.96
C GLU A 154 -7.89 10.84 -12.31
N LEU A 155 -6.96 10.18 -11.62
CA LEU A 155 -5.53 10.37 -11.84
C LEU A 155 -4.99 9.52 -12.98
N THR A 156 -5.35 8.23 -13.01
CA THR A 156 -4.77 7.24 -13.94
C THR A 156 -5.67 6.92 -15.13
N ASP A 157 -6.92 7.38 -15.11
CA ASP A 157 -7.98 7.05 -16.09
C ASP A 157 -8.25 5.53 -16.21
N LEU A 158 -7.84 4.75 -15.23
CA LEU A 158 -8.11 3.32 -15.15
C LEU A 158 -9.49 3.05 -14.56
N PRO A 159 -10.15 1.93 -14.92
CA PRO A 159 -11.33 1.45 -14.23
C PRO A 159 -11.14 1.37 -12.70
N THR A 160 -12.21 1.72 -11.96
CA THR A 160 -12.24 1.55 -10.50
C THR A 160 -12.54 0.10 -10.11
N ARG A 161 -12.41 -0.23 -8.83
CA ARG A 161 -12.77 -1.53 -8.24
C ARG A 161 -14.15 -2.04 -8.70
N ARG A 162 -15.15 -1.15 -8.76
CA ARG A 162 -16.52 -1.53 -9.15
C ARG A 162 -16.62 -2.11 -10.56
N VAL A 163 -15.79 -1.62 -11.47
CA VAL A 163 -15.79 -2.09 -12.86
C VAL A 163 -15.23 -3.48 -12.98
N ILE A 164 -14.05 -3.74 -12.38
CA ILE A 164 -13.41 -5.04 -12.45
C ILE A 164 -14.20 -6.10 -11.67
N GLU A 165 -14.76 -5.75 -10.50
CA GLU A 165 -15.64 -6.62 -9.72
C GLU A 165 -16.84 -7.08 -10.54
N LYS A 166 -17.53 -6.13 -11.19
CA LYS A 166 -18.66 -6.45 -12.06
C LYS A 166 -18.22 -7.32 -13.23
N HIS A 167 -17.09 -6.99 -13.86
CA HIS A 167 -16.59 -7.72 -15.02
C HIS A 167 -16.22 -9.15 -14.67
N VAL A 168 -15.53 -9.39 -13.54
CA VAL A 168 -15.25 -10.74 -13.03
C VAL A 168 -16.54 -11.50 -12.71
N GLY A 169 -17.52 -10.81 -12.08
CA GLY A 169 -18.85 -11.40 -11.82
C GLY A 169 -19.58 -11.82 -13.10
N ASP A 170 -19.50 -11.00 -14.15
CA ASP A 170 -20.09 -11.31 -15.46
C ASP A 170 -19.39 -12.52 -16.12
N ILE A 171 -18.06 -12.63 -16.05
CA ILE A 171 -17.30 -13.78 -16.56
C ILE A 171 -17.74 -15.07 -15.85
N ILE A 172 -17.77 -15.04 -14.51
CA ILE A 172 -18.17 -16.21 -13.69
C ILE A 172 -19.62 -16.60 -14.00
N GLY A 173 -20.51 -15.62 -14.14
CA GLY A 173 -21.93 -15.86 -14.40
C GLY A 173 -22.23 -16.45 -15.78
N HIS A 174 -21.45 -16.07 -16.81
CA HIS A 174 -21.69 -16.53 -18.20
C HIS A 174 -20.99 -17.85 -18.53
N SER A 175 -19.80 -18.09 -18.01
CA SER A 175 -18.95 -19.21 -18.44
C SER A 175 -18.83 -20.31 -17.39
N GLY A 176 -19.27 -20.09 -16.15
CA GLY A 176 -19.20 -21.04 -15.05
C GLY A 176 -17.77 -21.56 -14.82
N GLU A 177 -17.65 -22.81 -14.37
CA GLU A 177 -16.36 -23.44 -14.03
C GLU A 177 -15.46 -23.76 -15.26
N THR A 178 -15.92 -23.49 -16.48
CA THR A 178 -15.12 -23.73 -17.69
C THR A 178 -14.17 -22.58 -18.02
N SER A 179 -14.38 -21.41 -17.43
CA SER A 179 -13.46 -20.27 -17.55
C SER A 179 -12.25 -20.44 -16.65
N HIS A 180 -11.08 -20.07 -17.16
CA HIS A 180 -9.87 -19.99 -16.36
C HIS A 180 -9.30 -18.58 -16.55
N PHE A 181 -9.12 -17.88 -15.44
CA PHE A 181 -8.53 -16.55 -15.42
C PHE A 181 -7.70 -16.34 -14.14
N ALA A 182 -6.81 -15.38 -14.17
CA ALA A 182 -6.03 -14.97 -13.00
C ALA A 182 -6.42 -13.55 -12.57
N LEU A 183 -6.56 -13.36 -11.26
CA LEU A 183 -6.71 -12.05 -10.65
C LEU A 183 -5.45 -11.76 -9.84
N ALA A 184 -4.71 -10.72 -10.23
CA ALA A 184 -3.48 -10.31 -9.56
C ALA A 184 -3.70 -9.00 -8.83
N PHE A 185 -3.38 -8.95 -7.54
CA PHE A 185 -3.38 -7.77 -6.70
C PHE A 185 -1.94 -7.24 -6.59
N LEU A 186 -1.75 -5.95 -6.89
CA LEU A 186 -0.45 -5.31 -6.97
C LEU A 186 -0.40 -4.10 -6.04
N ASP A 187 0.72 -3.92 -5.35
CA ASP A 187 1.01 -2.78 -4.49
C ASP A 187 2.41 -2.25 -4.78
N ILE A 188 2.57 -0.93 -4.89
CA ILE A 188 3.88 -0.31 -5.17
C ILE A 188 4.70 -0.29 -3.88
N ASP A 189 5.85 -0.95 -3.91
CA ASP A 189 6.74 -1.05 -2.76
C ASP A 189 7.27 0.33 -2.32
N ASN A 190 7.16 0.62 -1.03
CA ASN A 190 7.68 1.85 -0.41
C ASN A 190 7.12 3.16 -1.00
N PHE A 191 5.92 3.16 -1.59
CA PHE A 191 5.33 4.34 -2.23
C PHE A 191 5.25 5.55 -1.28
N LYS A 192 4.93 5.33 -0.01
CA LYS A 192 4.94 6.39 1.01
C LYS A 192 6.31 7.06 1.12
N HIS A 193 7.42 6.29 1.13
CA HIS A 193 8.76 6.87 1.18
C HIS A 193 9.11 7.68 -0.07
N ILE A 194 8.59 7.27 -1.24
CA ILE A 194 8.74 8.03 -2.47
C ILE A 194 8.03 9.37 -2.35
N ASN A 195 6.79 9.38 -1.83
CA ASN A 195 6.05 10.61 -1.55
C ASN A 195 6.75 11.51 -0.53
N ASP A 196 7.26 10.92 0.55
CA ASP A 196 7.93 11.67 1.62
C ASP A 196 9.25 12.30 1.15
N TYR A 197 9.96 11.66 0.21
CA TYR A 197 11.25 12.12 -0.31
C TYR A 197 11.13 13.07 -1.51
N TYR A 198 10.29 12.74 -2.50
CA TYR A 198 10.17 13.49 -3.76
C TYR A 198 8.95 14.42 -3.80
N GLY A 199 8.03 14.29 -2.86
CA GLY A 199 6.76 15.02 -2.82
C GLY A 199 5.62 14.32 -3.56
N HIS A 200 4.38 14.67 -3.19
CA HIS A 200 3.15 14.04 -3.72
C HIS A 200 2.98 14.20 -5.24
N SER A 201 3.44 15.32 -5.82
CA SER A 201 3.36 15.53 -7.28
C SER A 201 4.17 14.50 -8.07
N VAL A 202 5.35 14.12 -7.56
CA VAL A 202 6.17 13.07 -8.18
C VAL A 202 5.52 11.70 -7.95
N GLY A 203 4.92 11.46 -6.79
CA GLY A 203 4.16 10.25 -6.53
C GLY A 203 2.96 10.08 -7.47
N ASP A 204 2.20 11.14 -7.71
CA ASP A 204 1.08 11.13 -8.66
C ASP A 204 1.56 10.85 -10.10
N ALA A 205 2.64 11.49 -10.52
CA ALA A 205 3.26 11.23 -11.83
C ALA A 205 3.79 9.79 -11.95
N LEU A 206 4.36 9.24 -10.86
CA LEU A 206 4.77 7.84 -10.79
C LEU A 206 3.56 6.90 -10.98
N LEU A 207 2.46 7.12 -10.29
CA LEU A 207 1.24 6.33 -10.43
C LEU A 207 0.74 6.30 -11.87
N VAL A 208 0.72 7.45 -12.55
CA VAL A 208 0.33 7.53 -13.95
C VAL A 208 1.28 6.76 -14.87
N GLN A 209 2.59 6.90 -14.68
CA GLN A 209 3.57 6.16 -15.48
C GLN A 209 3.57 4.66 -15.17
N PHE A 210 3.35 4.30 -13.91
CA PHE A 210 3.24 2.92 -13.45
C PHE A 210 2.02 2.24 -14.09
N ALA A 211 0.86 2.88 -14.06
CA ALA A 211 -0.37 2.43 -14.73
C ALA A 211 -0.15 2.21 -16.23
N LYS A 212 0.50 3.15 -16.92
CA LYS A 212 0.84 3.01 -18.34
C LYS A 212 1.79 1.83 -18.59
N ARG A 213 2.77 1.60 -17.72
CA ARG A 213 3.73 0.50 -17.84
C ARG A 213 3.07 -0.86 -17.57
N LEU A 214 2.10 -0.93 -16.65
CA LEU A 214 1.28 -2.11 -16.42
C LEU A 214 0.39 -2.44 -17.63
N ALA A 215 -0.13 -1.42 -18.32
CA ALA A 215 -1.07 -1.59 -19.44
C ALA A 215 -0.41 -1.98 -20.77
N LEU A 216 0.93 -1.97 -20.88
CA LEU A 216 1.64 -2.07 -22.18
C LEU A 216 1.34 -3.34 -23.00
N ASP A 217 1.14 -4.49 -22.37
CA ASP A 217 0.96 -5.78 -23.06
C ASP A 217 -0.37 -6.45 -22.72
N LEU A 218 -1.36 -5.68 -22.27
CA LEU A 218 -2.68 -6.21 -21.98
C LEU A 218 -3.42 -6.54 -23.27
N ARG A 219 -4.05 -7.71 -23.28
CA ARG A 219 -4.97 -8.12 -24.35
C ARG A 219 -6.28 -7.36 -24.23
N GLY A 220 -7.08 -7.30 -25.28
CA GLY A 220 -8.38 -6.64 -25.23
C GLY A 220 -9.41 -7.27 -24.26
N THR A 221 -9.12 -8.48 -23.78
CA THR A 221 -9.91 -9.22 -22.80
C THR A 221 -9.37 -9.09 -21.37
N ASP A 222 -8.13 -8.61 -21.20
CA ASP A 222 -7.53 -8.34 -19.91
C ASP A 222 -8.04 -6.99 -19.36
N MET A 223 -8.02 -6.81 -18.06
CA MET A 223 -8.45 -5.56 -17.45
C MET A 223 -7.50 -5.15 -16.33
N LEU A 224 -7.07 -3.89 -16.37
CA LEU A 224 -6.31 -3.25 -15.29
C LEU A 224 -7.21 -2.23 -14.60
N SER A 225 -7.22 -2.23 -13.28
CA SER A 225 -7.97 -1.30 -12.44
C SER A 225 -7.08 -0.73 -11.34
N ARG A 226 -7.35 0.51 -10.93
CA ARG A 226 -6.78 1.09 -9.72
C ARG A 226 -7.81 1.04 -8.61
N ILE A 227 -7.40 0.48 -7.45
CA ILE A 227 -8.32 0.24 -6.33
C ILE A 227 -8.31 1.43 -5.37
N SER A 228 -7.14 1.80 -4.90
CA SER A 228 -6.91 2.95 -4.02
C SER A 228 -5.41 3.23 -3.92
N GLY A 229 -5.00 4.49 -3.65
CA GLY A 229 -3.60 4.81 -3.37
C GLY A 229 -2.63 4.23 -4.40
N ASP A 230 -1.79 3.31 -3.97
CA ASP A 230 -0.77 2.57 -4.74
C ASP A 230 -1.17 1.14 -5.13
N GLU A 231 -2.46 0.80 -4.96
CA GLU A 231 -3.00 -0.53 -5.20
C GLU A 231 -3.66 -0.65 -6.58
N PHE A 232 -3.29 -1.70 -7.31
CA PHE A 232 -3.84 -2.03 -8.62
C PHE A 232 -4.36 -3.47 -8.63
N LEU A 233 -5.33 -3.73 -9.50
CA LEU A 233 -5.87 -5.06 -9.74
C LEU A 233 -5.81 -5.37 -11.23
N LEU A 234 -5.22 -6.51 -11.57
CA LEU A 234 -5.03 -6.96 -12.94
C LEU A 234 -5.79 -8.28 -13.14
N LEU A 235 -6.70 -8.29 -14.09
CA LEU A 235 -7.39 -9.48 -14.58
C LEU A 235 -6.73 -9.95 -15.87
N LEU A 236 -6.26 -11.18 -15.91
CA LEU A 236 -5.76 -11.86 -17.11
C LEU A 236 -6.79 -12.91 -17.52
N ASN A 237 -7.44 -12.71 -18.68
CA ASN A 237 -8.56 -13.56 -19.14
C ASN A 237 -8.61 -13.66 -20.67
N PRO A 238 -8.72 -14.91 -21.24
CA PRO A 238 -8.55 -16.19 -20.59
C PRO A 238 -7.08 -16.55 -20.36
N ILE A 239 -6.81 -17.47 -19.44
CA ILE A 239 -5.49 -18.09 -19.27
C ILE A 239 -5.53 -19.55 -19.69
N GLN A 240 -4.41 -20.08 -20.18
CA GLN A 240 -4.28 -21.49 -20.56
C GLN A 240 -3.65 -22.33 -19.43
N SER A 241 -2.77 -21.73 -18.64
CA SER A 241 -2.09 -22.39 -17.53
C SER A 241 -1.56 -21.40 -16.50
N GLN A 242 -1.28 -21.85 -15.28
CA GLN A 242 -0.57 -21.08 -14.27
C GLN A 242 0.82 -20.66 -14.75
N GLN A 243 1.50 -21.50 -15.55
CA GLN A 243 2.82 -21.22 -16.08
C GLN A 243 2.82 -19.98 -17.02
N GLU A 244 1.80 -19.85 -17.88
CA GLU A 244 1.62 -18.65 -18.73
C GLU A 244 1.54 -17.38 -17.89
N VAL A 245 0.78 -17.41 -16.81
CA VAL A 245 0.64 -16.29 -15.89
C VAL A 245 1.96 -15.98 -15.17
N ALA A 246 2.69 -17.01 -14.74
CA ALA A 246 3.98 -16.87 -14.09
C ALA A 246 5.00 -16.17 -14.99
N GLU A 247 5.12 -16.62 -16.24
CA GLU A 247 6.03 -16.04 -17.25
C GLU A 247 5.67 -14.58 -17.56
N TYR A 248 4.39 -14.29 -17.73
CA TYR A 248 3.92 -12.91 -17.91
C TYR A 248 4.29 -12.01 -16.73
N LEU A 249 4.04 -12.47 -15.50
CA LEU A 249 4.32 -11.69 -14.29
C LEU A 249 5.81 -11.51 -14.03
N GLU A 250 6.64 -12.49 -14.35
CA GLU A 250 8.10 -12.36 -14.27
C GLU A 250 8.61 -11.24 -15.17
N LEU A 251 8.16 -11.21 -16.42
CA LEU A 251 8.47 -10.13 -17.37
C LEU A 251 7.93 -8.77 -16.88
N LEU A 252 6.73 -8.76 -16.32
CA LEU A 252 6.13 -7.55 -15.76
C LEU A 252 6.95 -7.00 -14.60
N VAL A 253 7.34 -7.85 -13.64
CA VAL A 253 8.18 -7.47 -12.50
C VAL A 253 9.52 -6.91 -12.96
N GLN A 254 10.18 -7.55 -13.92
CA GLN A 254 11.44 -7.04 -14.50
C GLN A 254 11.26 -5.66 -15.13
N ARG A 255 10.17 -5.45 -15.85
CA ARG A 255 9.82 -4.16 -16.47
C ARG A 255 9.56 -3.07 -15.43
N LEU A 256 8.88 -3.39 -14.34
CA LEU A 256 8.55 -2.44 -13.26
C LEU A 256 9.81 -1.98 -12.51
N ARG A 257 10.84 -2.80 -12.43
CA ARG A 257 12.14 -2.44 -11.81
C ARG A 257 12.95 -1.43 -12.60
N ALA A 258 12.63 -1.23 -13.89
CA ALA A 258 13.31 -0.21 -14.69
C ALA A 258 12.97 1.20 -14.17
N PRO A 259 13.91 2.15 -14.18
CA PRO A 259 13.69 3.49 -13.63
C PRO A 259 12.53 4.21 -14.33
N PHE A 260 11.86 5.06 -13.55
CA PHE A 260 10.85 5.99 -14.02
C PHE A 260 11.48 7.39 -14.10
N PHE A 261 11.31 8.06 -15.23
CA PHE A 261 11.84 9.40 -15.43
C PHE A 261 10.71 10.41 -15.19
N ILE A 262 10.82 11.16 -14.09
CA ILE A 262 9.80 12.11 -13.65
C ILE A 262 10.49 13.43 -13.31
N ASP A 263 10.12 14.51 -13.98
CA ASP A 263 10.64 15.86 -13.76
C ASP A 263 12.19 15.95 -13.72
N GLY A 264 12.85 15.13 -14.56
CA GLY A 264 14.31 15.09 -14.65
C GLY A 264 15.01 14.22 -13.61
N SER A 265 14.24 13.56 -12.73
CA SER A 265 14.75 12.62 -11.72
C SER A 265 14.49 11.18 -12.13
N GLU A 266 15.45 10.29 -11.80
CA GLU A 266 15.26 8.85 -11.89
C GLU A 266 14.63 8.32 -10.60
N VAL A 267 13.42 7.78 -10.68
CA VAL A 267 12.71 7.18 -9.55
C VAL A 267 12.66 5.67 -9.74
N PHE A 268 13.17 4.93 -8.77
CA PHE A 268 13.12 3.48 -8.75
C PHE A 268 11.92 3.01 -7.92
N ALA A 269 11.09 2.17 -8.51
CA ALA A 269 9.95 1.56 -7.85
C ALA A 269 9.85 0.09 -8.26
N SER A 270 9.30 -0.73 -7.38
CA SER A 270 8.91 -2.11 -7.65
C SER A 270 7.48 -2.34 -7.18
N ALA A 271 6.93 -3.50 -7.46
CA ALA A 271 5.62 -3.91 -6.94
C ALA A 271 5.66 -5.31 -6.36
N SER A 272 4.96 -5.49 -5.26
CA SER A 272 4.62 -6.80 -4.70
C SER A 272 3.31 -7.27 -5.31
N ILE A 273 3.27 -8.50 -5.84
CA ILE A 273 2.15 -9.02 -6.61
C ILE A 273 1.67 -10.36 -6.02
N GLY A 274 0.41 -10.42 -5.63
CA GLY A 274 -0.25 -11.66 -5.24
C GLY A 274 -1.28 -12.08 -6.28
N VAL A 275 -1.36 -13.38 -6.56
CA VAL A 275 -2.16 -13.92 -7.66
C VAL A 275 -3.10 -15.00 -7.18
N SER A 276 -4.36 -14.89 -7.53
CA SER A 276 -5.36 -15.94 -7.37
C SER A 276 -5.86 -16.44 -8.72
N LEU A 277 -6.13 -17.74 -8.82
CA LEU A 277 -6.61 -18.42 -10.03
C LEU A 277 -8.08 -18.84 -9.86
N TYR A 278 -8.90 -18.56 -10.85
CA TYR A 278 -10.26 -19.09 -10.93
C TYR A 278 -10.28 -20.39 -11.75
N PRO A 279 -10.97 -21.43 -11.29
CA PRO A 279 -11.77 -21.56 -10.05
C PRO A 279 -10.98 -22.09 -8.83
N GLU A 280 -9.68 -22.36 -8.93
CA GLU A 280 -8.87 -23.06 -7.92
C GLU A 280 -8.83 -22.32 -6.57
N HIS A 281 -8.58 -21.00 -6.64
CA HIS A 281 -8.36 -20.17 -5.46
C HIS A 281 -9.62 -19.38 -5.04
N GLY A 282 -10.76 -19.61 -5.66
CA GLY A 282 -12.03 -18.97 -5.29
C GLY A 282 -13.08 -19.09 -6.37
N ARG A 283 -14.36 -19.05 -5.96
CA ARG A 283 -15.51 -19.17 -6.87
C ARG A 283 -16.30 -17.88 -7.05
N ASN A 284 -15.88 -16.80 -6.42
CA ASN A 284 -16.45 -15.48 -6.55
C ASN A 284 -15.34 -14.42 -6.46
N TYR A 285 -15.67 -13.17 -6.81
CA TYR A 285 -14.73 -12.07 -6.79
C TYR A 285 -14.10 -11.85 -5.41
N ASP A 286 -14.91 -11.86 -4.34
CA ASP A 286 -14.43 -11.55 -2.99
C ASP A 286 -13.38 -12.57 -2.53
N ALA A 287 -13.62 -13.88 -2.74
CA ALA A 287 -12.65 -14.91 -2.40
C ALA A 287 -11.35 -14.78 -3.22
N LEU A 288 -11.46 -14.54 -4.53
CA LEU A 288 -10.28 -14.36 -5.39
C LEU A 288 -9.48 -13.11 -4.99
N HIS A 289 -10.17 -12.00 -4.74
CA HIS A 289 -9.53 -10.76 -4.31
C HIS A 289 -8.82 -10.93 -2.97
N GLN A 290 -9.49 -11.51 -1.97
CA GLN A 290 -8.92 -11.78 -0.66
C GLN A 290 -7.67 -12.67 -0.74
N ASN A 291 -7.73 -13.73 -1.54
CA ASN A 291 -6.63 -14.69 -1.69
C ASN A 291 -5.45 -14.08 -2.46
N ALA A 292 -5.71 -13.21 -3.45
CA ALA A 292 -4.68 -12.45 -4.12
C ALA A 292 -4.01 -11.43 -3.15
N ASP A 293 -4.80 -10.76 -2.31
CA ASP A 293 -4.29 -9.82 -1.29
C ASP A 293 -3.41 -10.53 -0.25
N ILE A 294 -3.84 -11.70 0.27
CA ILE A 294 -3.03 -12.53 1.18
C ILE A 294 -1.67 -12.88 0.54
N ALA A 295 -1.67 -13.30 -0.72
CA ALA A 295 -0.45 -13.65 -1.43
C ALA A 295 0.45 -12.41 -1.65
N MET A 296 -0.10 -11.27 -2.02
CA MET A 296 0.62 -10.00 -2.17
C MET A 296 1.25 -9.56 -0.85
N TYR A 297 0.49 -9.64 0.25
CA TYR A 297 1.00 -9.28 1.58
C TYR A 297 2.17 -10.15 2.03
N ARG A 298 2.17 -11.44 1.69
CA ARG A 298 3.33 -12.32 1.92
C ARG A 298 4.56 -11.83 1.17
N VAL A 299 4.44 -11.53 -0.13
CA VAL A 299 5.54 -11.00 -0.94
C VAL A 299 6.09 -9.70 -0.35
N LYS A 300 5.20 -8.80 0.05
CA LYS A 300 5.57 -7.49 0.61
C LYS A 300 6.42 -7.60 1.86
N ASN A 301 6.23 -8.68 2.64
CA ASN A 301 6.98 -8.92 3.87
C ASN A 301 8.26 -9.75 3.67
N GLU A 302 8.28 -10.71 2.73
CA GLU A 302 9.42 -11.60 2.54
C GLU A 302 10.40 -11.10 1.47
N THR A 303 9.89 -10.75 0.29
CA THR A 303 10.74 -10.49 -0.89
C THR A 303 10.07 -9.46 -1.80
N LYS A 304 10.09 -8.19 -1.42
CA LYS A 304 9.52 -7.10 -2.23
C LYS A 304 9.93 -7.18 -3.70
N GLY A 305 9.05 -6.71 -4.58
CA GLY A 305 9.32 -6.69 -6.01
C GLY A 305 9.27 -8.07 -6.66
N ALA A 306 8.36 -8.94 -6.22
CA ALA A 306 8.14 -10.27 -6.76
C ALA A 306 6.65 -10.57 -6.95
N ALA A 307 6.35 -11.68 -7.61
CA ALA A 307 4.99 -12.18 -7.77
C ALA A 307 4.86 -13.59 -7.18
N VAL A 308 3.78 -13.85 -6.44
CA VAL A 308 3.49 -15.15 -5.83
C VAL A 308 2.04 -15.54 -6.06
N PHE A 309 1.79 -16.82 -6.35
CA PHE A 309 0.45 -17.38 -6.37
C PHE A 309 -0.01 -17.71 -4.96
N PHE A 310 -1.29 -17.49 -4.71
CA PHE A 310 -1.92 -17.91 -3.47
C PHE A 310 -1.76 -19.41 -3.24
N ASP A 311 -1.50 -19.75 -2.01
CA ASP A 311 -1.54 -21.13 -1.49
C ASP A 311 -2.30 -21.10 -0.17
N SER A 312 -3.08 -22.16 0.10
CA SER A 312 -3.93 -22.23 1.30
C SER A 312 -3.16 -22.15 2.62
N SER A 313 -1.85 -22.48 2.62
CA SER A 313 -0.99 -22.31 3.80
C SER A 313 -0.83 -20.84 4.17
N MET A 314 -0.86 -19.93 3.19
CA MET A 314 -0.70 -18.48 3.39
C MET A 314 -1.83 -17.88 4.24
N GLU A 315 -3.05 -18.40 4.12
CA GLU A 315 -4.18 -17.94 4.95
C GLU A 315 -3.93 -18.22 6.43
N SER A 316 -3.45 -19.42 6.75
CA SER A 316 -3.13 -19.78 8.15
C SER A 316 -1.94 -18.98 8.69
N GLU A 317 -0.95 -18.69 7.85
CA GLU A 317 0.20 -17.83 8.19
C GLU A 317 -0.24 -16.39 8.46
N ALA A 318 -1.11 -15.84 7.60
CA ALA A 318 -1.65 -14.48 7.76
C ALA A 318 -2.47 -14.34 9.05
N LEU A 319 -3.35 -15.31 9.35
CA LEU A 319 -4.12 -15.35 10.60
C LEU A 319 -3.21 -15.44 11.83
N THR A 320 -2.19 -16.30 11.78
CA THR A 320 -1.21 -16.45 12.86
C THR A 320 -0.46 -15.14 13.09
N ARG A 321 -0.05 -14.46 12.01
CA ARG A 321 0.62 -13.18 12.09
C ARG A 321 -0.28 -12.10 12.70
N MET A 322 -1.54 -11.97 12.26
CA MET A 322 -2.49 -11.03 12.84
C MET A 322 -2.70 -11.27 14.35
N ALA A 323 -2.84 -12.53 14.75
CA ALA A 323 -2.95 -12.90 16.16
C ALA A 323 -1.68 -12.51 16.95
N THR A 324 -0.50 -12.71 16.35
CA THR A 324 0.79 -12.33 16.96
C THR A 324 0.93 -10.81 17.08
N GLU A 325 0.53 -10.05 16.06
CA GLU A 325 0.52 -8.57 16.09
C GLU A 325 -0.37 -8.04 17.22
N GLN A 326 -1.58 -8.57 17.32
CA GLN A 326 -2.50 -8.18 18.39
C GLN A 326 -1.96 -8.55 19.78
N SER A 327 -1.42 -9.76 19.93
CA SER A 327 -0.81 -10.22 21.18
C SER A 327 0.37 -9.33 21.57
N LEU A 328 1.22 -8.93 20.61
CA LEU A 328 2.38 -8.07 20.86
C LEU A 328 1.96 -6.67 21.33
N ARG A 329 0.95 -6.06 20.68
CA ARG A 329 0.42 -4.76 21.11
C ARG A 329 -0.15 -4.80 22.53
N LEU A 330 -0.90 -5.84 22.86
CA LEU A 330 -1.44 -6.05 24.22
C LEU A 330 -0.29 -6.29 25.20
N ALA A 331 0.72 -7.07 24.84
CA ALA A 331 1.86 -7.33 25.70
C ALA A 331 2.66 -6.07 26.07
N ILE A 332 2.77 -5.10 25.16
CA ILE A 332 3.39 -3.80 25.43
C ILE A 332 2.54 -3.00 26.43
N LEU A 333 1.23 -2.91 26.19
CA LEU A 333 0.32 -2.20 27.08
C LEU A 333 0.31 -2.80 28.50
N ASP A 334 0.30 -4.13 28.60
CA ASP A 334 0.26 -4.87 29.86
C ASP A 334 1.66 -5.05 30.49
N LYS A 335 2.72 -4.55 29.83
CA LYS A 335 4.12 -4.68 30.26
C LYS A 335 4.53 -6.13 30.56
N ARG A 336 4.13 -7.06 29.66
CA ARG A 336 4.38 -8.51 29.83
C ARG A 336 5.77 -8.96 29.35
N PHE A 337 6.72 -8.03 29.31
CA PHE A 337 8.11 -8.32 28.97
C PHE A 337 8.94 -8.53 30.23
N CYS A 338 9.88 -9.46 30.13
CA CYS A 338 10.88 -9.72 31.14
C CYS A 338 12.25 -9.85 30.46
N CYS A 339 13.32 -9.87 31.25
CA CYS A 339 14.67 -10.05 30.77
C CYS A 339 15.26 -11.35 31.27
N ALA A 340 15.95 -12.07 30.38
CA ALA A 340 16.91 -13.08 30.75
C ALA A 340 18.30 -12.48 30.57
N PHE A 341 19.23 -12.80 31.49
CA PHE A 341 20.55 -12.21 31.51
C PHE A 341 21.61 -13.26 31.17
N GLN A 342 22.46 -12.96 30.21
CA GLN A 342 23.54 -13.86 29.82
C GLN A 342 24.90 -13.24 30.16
N PRO A 343 25.76 -13.94 30.95
CA PRO A 343 27.02 -13.37 31.39
C PRO A 343 28.07 -13.33 30.29
N LYS A 344 28.82 -12.21 30.24
CA LYS A 344 30.09 -12.03 29.54
C LYS A 344 31.22 -12.36 30.49
N VAL A 345 32.02 -13.34 30.15
CA VAL A 345 33.00 -13.96 31.07
C VAL A 345 34.42 -13.70 30.58
N ASP A 346 35.31 -13.32 31.49
CA ASP A 346 36.76 -13.38 31.24
C ASP A 346 37.20 -14.86 31.17
N ILE A 347 37.60 -15.31 29.98
CA ILE A 347 37.90 -16.73 29.72
C ILE A 347 39.14 -17.24 30.48
N ARG A 348 39.94 -16.36 31.10
CA ARG A 348 41.14 -16.73 31.87
C ARG A 348 40.86 -16.78 33.35
N SER A 349 40.17 -15.76 33.91
CA SER A 349 39.85 -15.72 35.34
C SER A 349 38.50 -16.38 35.67
N LEU A 350 37.65 -16.60 34.68
CA LEU A 350 36.25 -17.05 34.79
C LEU A 350 35.37 -16.08 35.61
N GLU A 351 35.76 -14.82 35.69
CA GLU A 351 34.99 -13.78 36.35
C GLU A 351 33.97 -13.17 35.37
N ILE A 352 32.79 -12.86 35.88
CA ILE A 352 31.77 -12.14 35.12
C ILE A 352 32.18 -10.66 35.05
N LYS A 353 32.25 -10.11 33.84
CA LYS A 353 32.60 -8.70 33.58
C LYS A 353 31.43 -7.87 33.10
N GLY A 354 30.42 -8.51 32.54
CA GLY A 354 29.20 -7.89 32.08
C GLY A 354 28.09 -8.92 31.87
N ILE A 355 26.94 -8.43 31.57
CA ILE A 355 25.77 -9.23 31.22
C ILE A 355 25.08 -8.62 30.00
N GLU A 356 24.47 -9.43 29.20
CA GLU A 356 23.55 -9.00 28.12
C GLU A 356 22.12 -9.22 28.56
N ALA A 357 21.30 -8.17 28.49
CA ALA A 357 19.88 -8.23 28.79
C ALA A 357 19.10 -8.65 27.53
N LEU A 358 18.60 -9.85 27.54
CA LEU A 358 17.90 -10.47 26.45
C LEU A 358 16.40 -10.47 26.72
N VAL A 359 15.66 -9.63 26.01
CA VAL A 359 14.20 -9.51 26.15
C VAL A 359 13.50 -10.85 25.93
N ARG A 360 12.45 -11.10 26.70
CA ARG A 360 11.56 -12.25 26.58
C ARG A 360 10.11 -11.76 26.70
N LEU A 361 9.23 -12.37 25.94
CA LEU A 361 7.79 -12.11 26.01
C LEU A 361 7.11 -13.23 26.79
N ARG A 362 6.37 -12.86 27.83
CA ARG A 362 5.50 -13.79 28.55
C ARG A 362 4.11 -13.72 27.92
N ASN A 363 3.67 -14.81 27.29
CA ASN A 363 2.34 -14.88 26.69
C ASN A 363 1.24 -14.97 27.77
N ASP A 364 -0.03 -15.00 27.34
CA ASP A 364 -1.19 -15.06 28.26
C ASP A 364 -1.21 -16.34 29.12
N ASP A 365 -0.63 -17.43 28.62
CA ASP A 365 -0.51 -18.71 29.32
C ASP A 365 0.72 -18.74 30.26
N GLY A 366 1.50 -17.68 30.35
CA GLY A 366 2.73 -17.61 31.12
C GLY A 366 3.95 -18.25 30.46
N VAL A 367 3.81 -18.72 29.22
CA VAL A 367 4.92 -19.32 28.46
C VAL A 367 5.86 -18.21 27.97
N ILE A 368 7.15 -18.43 28.14
CA ILE A 368 8.18 -17.47 27.75
C ILE A 368 8.58 -17.71 26.29
N GLN A 369 8.49 -16.66 25.46
CA GLN A 369 8.86 -16.67 24.07
C GLN A 369 10.21 -15.99 23.83
N ALA A 370 11.00 -16.55 22.90
CA ALA A 370 12.29 -16.00 22.49
C ALA A 370 12.12 -14.75 21.57
N PRO A 371 13.11 -13.84 21.54
CA PRO A 371 13.06 -12.62 20.72
C PRO A 371 12.82 -12.87 19.22
N SER A 372 13.38 -13.95 18.67
CA SER A 372 13.22 -14.31 17.25
C SER A 372 11.76 -14.46 16.79
N THR A 373 10.82 -14.66 17.72
CA THR A 373 9.40 -14.81 17.38
C THR A 373 8.66 -13.48 17.25
N PHE A 374 9.16 -12.39 17.81
CA PHE A 374 8.42 -11.12 17.86
C PHE A 374 9.25 -9.86 17.57
N ILE A 375 10.58 -9.87 17.66
CA ILE A 375 11.39 -8.66 17.49
C ILE A 375 11.25 -8.05 16.10
N ASN A 376 11.34 -8.87 15.04
CA ASN A 376 11.18 -8.38 13.67
C ASN A 376 9.81 -7.72 13.48
N LEU A 377 8.78 -8.34 14.03
CA LEU A 377 7.42 -7.81 14.00
C LEU A 377 7.31 -6.49 14.80
N ALA A 378 7.95 -6.38 15.96
CA ALA A 378 8.00 -5.14 16.73
C ALA A 378 8.67 -4.00 15.94
N VAL A 379 9.75 -4.30 15.22
CA VAL A 379 10.45 -3.33 14.34
C VAL A 379 9.54 -2.87 13.19
N GLU A 380 8.86 -3.81 12.52
CA GLU A 380 7.94 -3.52 11.43
C GLU A 380 6.76 -2.64 11.88
N LEU A 381 6.16 -2.99 13.02
CA LEU A 381 5.01 -2.27 13.59
C LEU A 381 5.40 -0.94 14.25
N GLY A 382 6.69 -0.60 14.35
CA GLY A 382 7.17 0.60 15.04
C GLY A 382 7.03 0.55 16.56
N LEU A 383 6.89 -0.66 17.14
CA LEU A 383 6.73 -0.89 18.58
C LEU A 383 8.06 -1.14 19.30
N ILE A 384 9.15 -1.18 18.55
CA ILE A 384 10.48 -1.51 19.10
C ILE A 384 10.98 -0.43 20.06
N ASP A 385 10.56 0.81 19.90
CA ASP A 385 10.96 1.94 20.75
C ASP A 385 10.40 1.79 22.16
N GLU A 386 9.10 1.52 22.28
CA GLU A 386 8.46 1.23 23.55
C GLU A 386 9.04 -0.03 24.21
N LEU A 387 9.31 -1.05 23.40
CA LEU A 387 9.90 -2.30 23.90
C LEU A 387 11.28 -2.07 24.53
N THR A 388 12.15 -1.27 23.90
CA THR A 388 13.47 -0.95 24.45
C THR A 388 13.38 -0.18 25.78
N HIS A 389 12.43 0.74 25.89
CA HIS A 389 12.18 1.42 27.16
C HIS A 389 11.65 0.48 28.25
N LEU A 390 10.80 -0.50 27.87
CA LEU A 390 10.34 -1.53 28.83
C LEU A 390 11.48 -2.43 29.29
N VAL A 391 12.42 -2.78 28.43
CA VAL A 391 13.64 -3.53 28.80
C VAL A 391 14.47 -2.74 29.81
N LEU A 392 14.72 -1.45 29.56
CA LEU A 392 15.45 -0.61 30.50
C LEU A 392 14.74 -0.53 31.87
N ALA A 393 13.43 -0.35 31.86
CA ALA A 393 12.63 -0.30 33.08
C ALA A 393 12.68 -1.61 33.87
N GLU A 394 12.67 -2.77 33.20
CA GLU A 394 12.74 -4.09 33.83
C GLU A 394 14.15 -4.35 34.41
N ILE A 395 15.20 -3.91 33.71
CA ILE A 395 16.57 -3.94 34.24
C ILE A 395 16.66 -3.14 35.55
N MET A 396 16.14 -1.91 35.53
CA MET A 396 16.21 -1.04 36.72
C MET A 396 15.38 -1.56 37.89
N LYS A 397 14.24 -2.17 37.63
CA LYS A 397 13.45 -2.84 38.66
C LYS A 397 14.19 -4.00 39.31
N SER A 398 15.08 -4.63 38.58
CA SER A 398 15.84 -5.82 39.01
C SER A 398 17.31 -5.51 39.40
N ILE A 399 17.69 -4.23 39.46
CA ILE A 399 19.11 -3.83 39.57
C ILE A 399 19.80 -4.39 40.80
N ASP A 400 19.14 -4.38 41.96
CA ASP A 400 19.71 -4.90 43.22
C ASP A 400 20.01 -6.41 43.11
N LEU A 401 19.10 -7.16 42.47
CA LEU A 401 19.28 -8.59 42.27
C LEU A 401 20.36 -8.91 41.21
N ILE A 402 20.48 -8.05 40.20
CA ILE A 402 21.56 -8.09 39.21
C ILE A 402 22.90 -7.89 39.92
N ASP A 403 23.01 -6.92 40.83
CA ASP A 403 24.21 -6.61 41.58
C ASP A 403 24.61 -7.74 42.53
N GLU A 404 23.65 -8.36 43.20
CA GLU A 404 23.89 -9.53 44.04
C GLU A 404 24.36 -10.75 43.24
N THR A 405 23.83 -10.93 42.02
CA THR A 405 24.08 -12.13 41.21
C THR A 405 25.36 -12.04 40.38
N PHE A 406 25.56 -10.92 39.71
CA PHE A 406 26.62 -10.74 38.71
C PHE A 406 27.70 -9.76 39.14
N GLY A 407 27.48 -9.03 40.23
CA GLY A 407 28.40 -8.03 40.78
C GLY A 407 28.00 -6.59 40.38
N ALA A 408 28.13 -5.67 41.34
CA ALA A 408 27.73 -4.26 41.19
C ALA A 408 28.56 -3.48 40.14
N THR A 409 29.66 -4.05 39.65
CA THR A 409 30.52 -3.45 38.62
C THR A 409 30.31 -4.07 37.22
N ALA A 410 29.47 -5.09 37.10
CA ALA A 410 29.19 -5.72 35.81
C ALA A 410 28.49 -4.75 34.87
N SER A 411 28.97 -4.61 33.63
CA SER A 411 28.31 -3.84 32.60
C SER A 411 27.00 -4.52 32.17
N ILE A 412 26.00 -3.73 31.75
CA ILE A 412 24.70 -4.22 31.33
C ILE A 412 24.47 -3.79 29.87
N SER A 413 24.48 -4.76 28.98
CA SER A 413 24.28 -4.52 27.55
C SER A 413 22.80 -4.56 27.18
N ILE A 414 22.38 -3.59 26.38
CA ILE A 414 21.03 -3.47 25.83
C ILE A 414 21.11 -3.41 24.29
N ASN A 415 20.39 -4.30 23.64
CA ASN A 415 20.29 -4.35 22.19
C ASN A 415 19.42 -3.20 21.64
N VAL A 416 19.91 -2.51 20.60
CA VAL A 416 19.21 -1.44 19.86
C VAL A 416 19.15 -1.83 18.40
N ALA A 417 17.93 -1.90 17.85
CA ALA A 417 17.72 -2.27 16.47
C ALA A 417 18.27 -1.21 15.50
N ALA A 418 18.69 -1.62 14.30
CA ALA A 418 19.23 -0.73 13.27
C ALA A 418 18.29 0.44 12.92
N LYS A 419 16.97 0.20 12.90
CA LYS A 419 15.96 1.24 12.69
C LYS A 419 15.99 2.31 13.78
N GLN A 420 16.19 1.91 15.03
CA GLN A 420 16.28 2.81 16.19
C GLN A 420 17.58 3.60 16.19
N ALA A 421 18.72 2.94 15.94
CA ALA A 421 20.03 3.58 15.81
C ALA A 421 20.02 4.70 14.73
N GLY A 422 19.19 4.51 13.72
CA GLY A 422 18.98 5.50 12.67
C GLY A 422 17.95 6.57 12.97
N ASN A 423 17.33 6.56 14.14
CA ASN A 423 16.36 7.57 14.57
C ASN A 423 16.97 8.47 15.67
N PRO A 424 17.43 9.69 15.35
CA PRO A 424 18.04 10.58 16.34
C PRO A 424 17.11 10.99 17.47
N GLU A 425 15.81 11.03 17.23
CA GLU A 425 14.81 11.41 18.24
C GLU A 425 14.70 10.31 19.31
N PHE A 426 14.55 9.06 18.87
CA PHE A 426 14.57 7.91 19.76
C PHE A 426 15.88 7.83 20.56
N MET A 427 17.03 7.93 19.89
CA MET A 427 18.34 7.80 20.55
C MET A 427 18.58 8.88 21.60
N ARG A 428 18.13 10.13 21.36
CA ARG A 428 18.17 11.21 22.37
C ARG A 428 17.25 10.92 23.57
N ALA A 429 16.06 10.37 23.31
CA ALA A 429 15.13 9.97 24.37
C ALA A 429 15.69 8.82 25.20
N PHE A 430 16.29 7.84 24.54
CA PHE A 430 16.91 6.68 25.19
C PHE A 430 18.13 7.05 26.02
N ALA A 431 19.00 7.94 25.53
CA ALA A 431 20.13 8.47 26.31
C ALA A 431 19.66 9.16 27.59
N ARG A 432 18.62 9.99 27.52
CA ARG A 432 18.02 10.63 28.71
C ARG A 432 17.45 9.59 29.67
N ALA A 433 16.78 8.57 29.17
CA ALA A 433 16.26 7.49 30.01
C ALA A 433 17.38 6.72 30.74
N ILE A 434 18.51 6.49 30.07
CA ILE A 434 19.71 5.89 30.72
C ILE A 434 20.31 6.85 31.75
N GLU A 435 20.41 8.14 31.49
CA GLU A 435 20.87 9.16 32.44
C GLU A 435 20.03 9.18 33.72
N GLU A 436 18.68 9.12 33.54
CA GLU A 436 17.72 9.09 34.65
C GLU A 436 17.84 7.85 35.54
N THR A 437 18.52 6.77 35.10
CA THR A 437 18.81 5.62 35.95
C THR A 437 19.78 5.90 37.10
N GLY A 438 20.56 6.99 36.99
CA GLY A 438 21.60 7.36 37.97
C GLY A 438 22.88 6.53 37.88
N CYS A 439 22.96 5.53 36.99
CA CYS A 439 24.16 4.69 36.79
C CYS A 439 24.48 4.48 35.29
N PRO A 440 24.55 5.55 34.46
CA PRO A 440 24.74 5.43 33.03
C PRO A 440 26.03 4.70 32.62
N THR A 441 27.09 4.82 33.40
CA THR A 441 28.39 4.17 33.14
C THR A 441 28.35 2.63 33.20
N ARG A 442 27.28 2.05 33.71
CA ARG A 442 27.05 0.61 33.71
C ARG A 442 26.44 0.08 32.44
N PHE A 443 25.86 0.95 31.63
CA PHE A 443 25.17 0.53 30.43
C PHE A 443 26.12 0.48 29.23
N MET A 444 25.85 -0.48 28.38
CA MET A 444 26.44 -0.62 27.06
C MET A 444 25.31 -0.78 26.03
N VAL A 445 25.34 0.00 24.97
CA VAL A 445 24.38 -0.06 23.87
C VAL A 445 24.98 -0.93 22.78
N GLU A 446 24.30 -2.04 22.45
CA GLU A 446 24.67 -2.94 21.37
C GLU A 446 23.93 -2.60 20.10
N VAL A 447 24.65 -2.36 19.00
CA VAL A 447 24.11 -2.06 17.67
C VAL A 447 24.77 -2.98 16.66
N THR A 448 24.02 -3.41 15.65
CA THR A 448 24.59 -4.24 14.57
C THR A 448 25.57 -3.45 13.71
N GLU A 449 26.50 -4.16 13.05
CA GLU A 449 27.48 -3.60 12.13
C GLU A 449 26.85 -2.70 11.07
N ASP A 450 25.77 -3.14 10.42
CA ASP A 450 25.06 -2.39 9.38
C ASP A 450 24.46 -1.07 9.92
N ALA A 451 23.96 -1.07 11.14
CA ALA A 451 23.39 0.12 11.77
C ALA A 451 24.44 1.19 12.02
N PHE A 452 25.63 0.77 12.34
CA PHE A 452 26.75 1.65 12.67
C PHE A 452 27.34 2.31 11.42
N VAL A 453 27.51 1.54 10.33
CA VAL A 453 28.16 1.99 9.09
C VAL A 453 27.26 2.83 8.21
N ALA A 454 25.96 2.54 8.18
CA ALA A 454 25.03 3.15 7.23
C ALA A 454 24.68 4.63 7.50
N LYS A 455 25.06 5.21 8.67
CA LYS A 455 24.52 6.51 9.08
C LYS A 455 25.56 7.42 9.73
N THR A 456 26.03 8.42 9.01
CA THR A 456 26.91 9.49 9.49
C THR A 456 26.38 10.19 10.75
N HIS A 457 25.07 10.41 10.86
CA HIS A 457 24.44 11.01 12.05
C HIS A 457 24.64 10.20 13.36
N PHE A 458 24.77 8.88 13.27
CA PHE A 458 25.04 8.09 14.46
C PHE A 458 26.41 8.39 15.04
N GLN A 459 27.42 8.52 14.20
CA GLN A 459 28.80 8.79 14.64
C GLN A 459 28.98 10.25 15.09
N ASP A 460 28.39 11.21 14.37
CA ASP A 460 28.61 12.63 14.59
C ASP A 460 27.78 13.21 15.74
N ASP A 461 26.53 12.76 15.90
CA ASP A 461 25.58 13.35 16.84
C ASP A 461 25.28 12.43 18.03
N ILE A 462 25.07 11.12 17.78
CA ILE A 462 24.55 10.20 18.80
C ILE A 462 25.68 9.64 19.67
N LEU A 463 26.75 9.17 19.07
CA LEU A 463 27.87 8.57 19.79
C LEU A 463 28.52 9.53 20.83
N PRO A 464 28.78 10.82 20.50
CA PRO A 464 29.31 11.76 21.48
C PRO A 464 28.40 11.95 22.70
N MET A 465 27.07 11.92 22.50
CA MET A 465 26.08 12.06 23.56
C MET A 465 26.15 10.89 24.55
N PHE A 466 26.18 9.65 24.08
CA PHE A 466 26.32 8.46 24.93
C PHE A 466 27.67 8.46 25.67
N ARG A 467 28.74 8.88 25.00
CA ARG A 467 30.07 9.00 25.63
C ARG A 467 30.13 10.06 26.72
N ALA A 468 29.45 11.19 26.54
CA ALA A 468 29.37 12.22 27.57
C ALA A 468 28.70 11.70 28.86
N LEU A 469 27.78 10.72 28.73
CA LEU A 469 27.17 10.02 29.86
C LEU A 469 28.02 8.87 30.40
N GLY A 470 29.11 8.50 29.72
CA GLY A 470 29.92 7.33 30.07
C GLY A 470 29.31 5.97 29.70
N VAL A 471 28.31 5.98 28.81
CA VAL A 471 27.68 4.77 28.25
C VAL A 471 28.62 4.17 27.21
N GLY A 472 28.89 2.86 27.29
CA GLY A 472 29.71 2.13 26.32
C GLY A 472 28.91 1.78 25.07
N ILE A 473 29.59 1.63 23.93
CA ILE A 473 29.01 1.19 22.66
C ILE A 473 29.68 -0.11 22.22
N SER A 474 28.87 -1.11 21.89
CA SER A 474 29.29 -2.41 21.37
C SER A 474 28.75 -2.63 19.97
N ILE A 475 29.58 -3.14 19.07
CA ILE A 475 29.17 -3.56 17.74
C ILE A 475 28.85 -5.04 17.77
N ASP A 476 27.62 -5.39 17.44
CA ASP A 476 27.12 -6.76 17.43
C ASP A 476 27.18 -7.40 16.06
N ASP A 477 27.16 -8.76 16.01
CA ASP A 477 27.20 -9.59 14.79
C ASP A 477 28.37 -9.25 13.84
N PHE A 478 29.54 -8.86 14.39
CA PHE A 478 30.64 -8.38 13.57
C PHE A 478 31.23 -9.47 12.67
N GLY A 479 31.35 -9.11 11.37
CA GLY A 479 31.91 -9.95 10.31
C GLY A 479 30.87 -10.66 9.43
N VAL A 480 29.58 -10.53 9.71
CA VAL A 480 28.50 -11.06 8.87
C VAL A 480 28.05 -10.03 7.84
N GLY A 481 28.25 -8.73 8.11
CA GLY A 481 27.88 -7.61 7.25
C GLY A 481 28.89 -7.30 6.15
N TYR A 482 28.55 -6.33 5.29
CA TYR A 482 29.38 -5.83 4.17
C TYR A 482 30.14 -4.55 4.52
N SER A 483 30.84 -4.47 5.65
CA SER A 483 31.55 -3.24 5.98
C SER A 483 32.82 -3.05 5.17
N SER A 484 33.02 -1.84 4.65
CA SER A 484 34.32 -1.46 4.08
C SER A 484 35.33 -1.20 5.20
N LEU A 485 36.59 -1.62 5.01
CA LEU A 485 37.67 -1.33 5.96
C LEU A 485 37.83 0.18 6.24
N SER A 486 37.45 1.04 5.30
CA SER A 486 37.46 2.49 5.51
C SER A 486 36.40 2.96 6.51
N ALA A 487 35.22 2.37 6.49
CA ALA A 487 34.18 2.69 7.48
C ALA A 487 34.57 2.22 8.89
N LEU A 488 35.31 1.09 8.97
CA LEU A 488 35.81 0.56 10.24
C LEU A 488 36.89 1.45 10.88
N ALA A 489 37.70 2.16 10.08
CA ALA A 489 38.75 3.04 10.59
C ALA A 489 38.20 4.26 11.37
N ASP A 490 37.01 4.69 11.04
CA ASP A 490 36.34 5.83 11.68
C ASP A 490 35.45 5.40 12.86
N ILE A 491 35.32 4.06 13.09
CA ILE A 491 34.52 3.52 14.18
C ILE A 491 35.22 3.77 15.52
N THR A 492 34.51 4.38 16.43
CA THR A 492 34.95 4.60 17.79
C THR A 492 34.02 3.85 18.77
N ALA A 493 33.94 2.52 18.68
CA ALA A 493 33.23 1.66 19.63
C ALA A 493 34.18 1.22 20.76
N ASP A 494 33.62 0.78 21.89
CA ASP A 494 34.38 0.28 23.03
C ASP A 494 34.55 -1.24 22.94
N GLU A 495 33.59 -1.91 22.28
CA GLU A 495 33.52 -3.38 22.23
C GLU A 495 33.07 -3.86 20.84
N ILE A 496 33.59 -4.99 20.40
CA ILE A 496 33.15 -5.74 19.22
C ILE A 496 32.80 -7.17 19.67
N LYS A 497 31.58 -7.62 19.29
CA LYS A 497 31.13 -9.00 19.50
C LYS A 497 31.28 -9.77 18.18
N ILE A 498 32.12 -10.80 18.20
CA ILE A 498 32.34 -11.65 17.02
C ILE A 498 31.24 -12.69 16.95
N ASP A 499 30.51 -12.70 15.83
CA ASP A 499 29.39 -13.61 15.61
C ASP A 499 29.79 -15.09 15.77
N ARG A 500 28.88 -15.87 16.31
CA ARG A 500 29.06 -17.31 16.56
C ARG A 500 29.48 -18.12 15.34
N SER A 501 29.14 -17.70 14.12
CA SER A 501 29.52 -18.41 12.89
C SER A 501 31.01 -18.52 12.68
N PHE A 502 31.79 -17.59 13.23
CA PHE A 502 33.25 -17.61 13.22
C PHE A 502 33.84 -18.43 14.39
N ILE A 503 33.11 -18.61 15.48
CA ILE A 503 33.56 -19.31 16.71
C ILE A 503 33.19 -20.79 16.64
N THR A 504 32.03 -21.16 16.10
CA THR A 504 31.58 -22.54 15.98
C THR A 504 32.63 -23.41 15.26
N ASP A 505 33.07 -24.49 15.92
CA ASP A 505 34.12 -25.41 15.45
C ASP A 505 35.45 -24.70 15.07
N ILE A 506 35.79 -23.55 15.66
CA ILE A 506 36.97 -22.75 15.31
C ILE A 506 38.27 -23.59 15.34
N HIS A 507 38.38 -24.57 16.20
CA HIS A 507 39.53 -25.45 16.31
C HIS A 507 39.75 -26.34 15.06
N LYS A 508 38.73 -26.52 14.19
CA LYS A 508 38.73 -27.30 12.95
C LYS A 508 38.71 -26.45 11.68
N ARG A 509 38.55 -25.13 11.79
CA ARG A 509 38.25 -24.25 10.63
C ARG A 509 39.36 -23.22 10.37
N PRO A 510 40.44 -23.58 9.62
CA PRO A 510 41.59 -22.68 9.39
C PRO A 510 41.22 -21.31 8.80
N ARG A 511 40.18 -21.25 7.97
CA ARG A 511 39.70 -19.98 7.38
C ARG A 511 39.13 -19.07 8.48
N SER A 512 38.30 -19.58 9.34
CA SER A 512 37.73 -18.82 10.49
C SER A 512 38.83 -18.39 11.44
N GLN A 513 39.85 -19.23 11.68
CA GLN A 513 41.03 -18.87 12.46
C GLN A 513 41.84 -17.71 11.88
N GLY A 514 41.93 -17.64 10.53
CA GLY A 514 42.57 -16.52 9.86
C GLY A 514 41.77 -15.21 9.97
N ILE A 515 40.46 -15.30 9.84
CA ILE A 515 39.53 -14.15 10.00
C ILE A 515 39.60 -13.65 11.44
N LEU A 516 39.50 -14.55 12.41
CA LEU A 516 39.53 -14.18 13.83
C LEU A 516 40.81 -13.41 14.19
N ARG A 517 41.97 -13.84 13.70
CA ARG A 517 43.24 -13.11 13.88
C ARG A 517 43.26 -11.73 13.24
N ALA A 518 42.61 -11.58 12.06
CA ALA A 518 42.49 -10.28 11.41
C ALA A 518 41.62 -9.33 12.22
N ILE A 519 40.47 -9.81 12.73
CA ILE A 519 39.56 -9.02 13.58
C ILE A 519 40.28 -8.63 14.88
N GLU A 520 41.01 -9.55 15.51
CA GLU A 520 41.78 -9.31 16.73
C GLU A 520 42.84 -8.21 16.51
N SER A 521 43.60 -8.28 15.42
CA SER A 521 44.59 -7.26 15.07
C SER A 521 43.98 -5.89 14.80
N LEU A 522 42.82 -5.86 14.12
CA LEU A 522 42.09 -4.63 13.86
C LEU A 522 41.56 -4.00 15.16
N SER A 523 40.94 -4.79 16.00
CA SER A 523 40.41 -4.34 17.30
C SER A 523 41.50 -3.80 18.22
N GLU A 524 42.68 -4.47 18.25
CA GLU A 524 43.85 -4.00 19.00
C GLU A 524 44.34 -2.63 18.47
N ALA A 525 44.39 -2.46 17.14
CA ALA A 525 44.79 -1.18 16.53
C ALA A 525 43.80 -0.04 16.80
N LEU A 526 42.49 -0.34 16.93
CA LEU A 526 41.44 0.62 17.23
C LEU A 526 41.18 0.77 18.75
N GLY A 527 41.84 0.00 19.60
CA GLY A 527 41.68 0.07 21.05
C GLY A 527 40.37 -0.51 21.57
N MET A 528 39.71 -1.40 20.78
CA MET A 528 38.42 -2.00 21.13
C MET A 528 38.59 -3.33 21.84
N THR A 529 37.70 -3.63 22.76
CA THR A 529 37.61 -4.95 23.41
C THR A 529 36.88 -5.94 22.51
N VAL A 530 37.37 -7.18 22.44
CA VAL A 530 36.77 -8.25 21.65
C VAL A 530 36.05 -9.24 22.54
N ILE A 531 34.80 -9.56 22.22
CA ILE A 531 34.02 -10.64 22.81
C ILE A 531 33.77 -11.72 21.77
N ALA A 532 34.07 -12.97 22.11
CA ALA A 532 33.72 -14.13 21.28
C ALA A 532 32.33 -14.65 21.67
N GLU A 533 31.41 -14.67 20.71
CA GLU A 533 30.04 -15.13 20.94
C GLU A 533 29.83 -16.61 20.59
N GLY A 534 28.84 -17.22 21.23
CA GLY A 534 28.39 -18.56 20.91
C GLY A 534 29.42 -19.63 21.21
N VAL A 535 30.24 -19.44 22.24
CA VAL A 535 31.13 -20.51 22.73
C VAL A 535 30.29 -21.60 23.40
N GLU A 536 30.23 -22.77 22.80
CA GLU A 536 29.38 -23.88 23.24
C GLU A 536 30.18 -25.10 23.71
N THR A 537 31.44 -25.23 23.29
CA THR A 537 32.28 -26.41 23.57
C THR A 537 33.59 -26.05 24.28
N PHE A 538 34.16 -27.04 24.97
CA PHE A 538 35.47 -26.90 25.59
C PHE A 538 36.58 -26.68 24.56
N GLU A 539 36.48 -27.32 23.41
CA GLU A 539 37.46 -27.25 22.33
C GLU A 539 37.53 -25.82 21.74
N GLU A 540 36.39 -25.14 21.63
CA GLU A 540 36.33 -23.73 21.22
C GLU A 540 36.98 -22.82 22.25
N LEU A 541 36.62 -22.99 23.53
CA LEU A 541 37.24 -22.24 24.63
C LEU A 541 38.76 -22.47 24.69
N ALA A 542 39.21 -23.74 24.62
CA ALA A 542 40.62 -24.08 24.65
C ALA A 542 41.40 -23.44 23.49
N TYR A 543 40.81 -23.40 22.29
CA TYR A 543 41.39 -22.70 21.14
C TYR A 543 41.52 -21.20 21.43
N LEU A 544 40.45 -20.54 21.89
CA LEU A 544 40.47 -19.11 22.22
C LEU A 544 41.53 -18.78 23.25
N GLN A 545 41.62 -19.57 24.31
CA GLN A 545 42.64 -19.38 25.38
C GLN A 545 44.08 -19.57 24.91
N ALA A 546 44.31 -20.56 24.02
CA ALA A 546 45.66 -20.96 23.63
C ALA A 546 46.17 -20.20 22.37
N ALA A 547 45.31 -19.84 21.45
CA ALA A 547 45.67 -19.36 20.11
C ALA A 547 45.31 -17.90 19.83
N THR A 548 44.61 -17.21 20.77
CA THR A 548 44.17 -15.83 20.61
C THR A 548 44.49 -14.96 21.82
N LYS A 549 44.40 -13.64 21.65
CA LYS A 549 44.48 -12.65 22.74
C LYS A 549 43.09 -12.30 23.28
N ILE A 550 42.03 -12.85 22.70
CA ILE A 550 40.64 -12.59 23.11
C ILE A 550 40.52 -12.96 24.61
N ARG A 551 39.95 -12.04 25.35
CA ARG A 551 39.86 -12.16 26.80
C ARG A 551 38.44 -12.46 27.27
N TYR A 552 37.44 -12.02 26.52
CA TYR A 552 36.04 -12.13 26.92
C TYR A 552 35.27 -13.01 25.95
N ALA A 553 34.36 -13.79 26.50
CA ALA A 553 33.48 -14.63 25.72
C ALA A 553 32.10 -14.76 26.36
N GLN A 554 31.12 -15.10 25.50
CA GLN A 554 29.75 -15.38 25.86
C GLN A 554 29.30 -16.65 25.14
N GLY A 555 28.47 -17.47 25.78
CA GLY A 555 27.95 -18.67 25.16
C GLY A 555 27.46 -19.71 26.15
N TYR A 556 26.79 -20.74 25.62
CA TYR A 556 26.18 -21.79 26.44
C TYR A 556 27.17 -22.67 27.18
N TYR A 557 28.43 -22.62 26.81
CA TYR A 557 29.50 -23.26 27.59
C TYR A 557 29.58 -22.67 29.00
N PHE A 558 29.43 -21.36 29.17
CA PHE A 558 29.49 -20.67 30.46
C PHE A 558 28.11 -20.65 31.12
N SER A 559 27.12 -20.15 30.43
CA SER A 559 25.74 -20.07 30.90
C SER A 559 24.76 -19.86 29.76
N LYS A 560 23.58 -20.49 29.85
CA LYS A 560 22.40 -20.03 29.09
C LYS A 560 21.90 -18.73 29.69
N PRO A 561 21.09 -17.95 28.95
CA PRO A 561 20.39 -16.80 29.54
C PRO A 561 19.61 -17.24 30.79
N ILE A 562 19.78 -16.53 31.88
CA ILE A 562 19.25 -16.86 33.22
C ILE A 562 18.13 -15.88 33.54
N PHE A 563 17.02 -16.39 34.04
CA PHE A 563 15.99 -15.56 34.67
C PHE A 563 16.30 -15.37 36.12
N LEU A 564 16.33 -14.13 36.60
CA LEU A 564 16.65 -13.85 38.02
C LEU A 564 15.64 -14.48 38.98
N GLU A 565 14.38 -14.66 38.53
CA GLU A 565 13.33 -15.35 39.30
C GLU A 565 13.66 -16.82 39.58
N GLU A 566 14.48 -17.46 38.73
CA GLU A 566 14.86 -18.87 38.84
C GLU A 566 16.02 -19.08 39.85
N LEU A 567 16.71 -17.99 40.21
CA LEU A 567 17.79 -18.03 41.19
C LEU A 567 17.20 -18.04 42.59
N GLN A 568 16.80 -19.23 43.05
CA GLN A 568 16.26 -19.40 44.41
C GLN A 568 17.26 -18.99 45.49
N PRO A 569 16.80 -18.48 46.65
CA PRO A 569 17.68 -18.00 47.75
C PRO A 569 18.65 -19.04 48.37
N GLN A 570 18.55 -20.31 48.00
CA GLN A 570 19.37 -21.37 48.56
C GLN A 570 20.72 -21.63 47.83
N ALA A 571 20.96 -20.99 46.68
CA ALA A 571 22.23 -21.15 45.93
C ALA A 571 23.21 -19.99 46.17
N ARG A 572 23.21 -19.40 47.37
CA ARG A 572 24.08 -18.26 47.72
C ARG A 572 25.43 -18.67 48.28
N THR A 573 26.22 -19.42 47.52
CA THR A 573 27.66 -19.48 47.77
C THR A 573 28.41 -19.47 46.46
N SER A 574 29.36 -18.57 46.34
CA SER A 574 30.34 -18.47 45.24
C SER A 574 31.14 -19.76 45.00
N SER A 575 30.85 -20.83 45.78
CA SER A 575 31.36 -22.17 45.62
C SER A 575 30.64 -23.00 44.54
N ASP A 576 29.38 -22.67 44.21
CA ASP A 576 28.60 -23.49 43.28
C ASP A 576 28.96 -23.25 41.81
N LEU A 577 29.42 -22.06 41.47
CA LEU A 577 30.01 -21.79 40.14
C LEU A 577 31.39 -22.47 39.97
N ARG A 578 32.08 -22.77 41.05
CA ARG A 578 33.32 -23.59 41.04
C ARG A 578 33.04 -25.09 41.02
N GLY A 579 31.84 -25.52 41.44
CA GLY A 579 31.45 -26.93 41.53
C GLY A 579 31.07 -27.54 40.17
N ALA A 580 30.66 -26.75 39.19
CA ALA A 580 30.33 -27.25 37.83
C ALA A 580 31.56 -27.71 37.02
N SER A 581 32.79 -27.40 37.51
CA SER A 581 34.05 -27.83 36.89
C SER A 581 34.49 -29.26 37.24
N SER A 582 33.81 -29.97 38.15
CA SER A 582 34.25 -31.31 38.59
C SER A 582 33.31 -32.46 38.27
N ALA A 583 32.19 -32.23 37.64
CA ALA A 583 31.34 -33.30 37.14
C ALA A 583 31.87 -33.82 35.79
N ARG A 584 32.74 -34.82 35.84
CA ARG A 584 33.08 -35.63 34.65
C ARG A 584 31.78 -36.19 34.07
N PRO A 585 31.53 -36.06 32.76
CA PRO A 585 30.42 -36.75 32.14
C PRO A 585 30.64 -38.25 32.27
N ALA A 586 29.62 -38.98 32.72
CA ALA A 586 29.62 -40.44 32.72
C ALA A 586 29.78 -40.96 31.28
N PRO A 587 30.56 -42.03 31.06
CA PRO A 587 30.79 -42.54 29.71
C PRO A 587 29.50 -43.15 29.13
N ASP A 588 29.14 -42.67 27.97
CA ASP A 588 28.32 -43.25 26.91
C ASP A 588 27.39 -44.42 27.26
N ALA A 589 26.10 -44.14 27.36
CA ALA A 589 25.07 -45.11 26.98
C ALA A 589 24.76 -44.91 25.49
N ARG A 590 25.39 -45.70 24.62
CA ARG A 590 25.05 -45.80 23.19
C ARG A 590 23.61 -46.26 23.02
N PRO A 591 22.77 -45.63 22.23
CA PRO A 591 21.52 -46.22 21.82
C PRO A 591 21.80 -47.37 20.85
N ALA A 592 21.25 -48.55 21.16
CA ALA A 592 21.30 -49.76 20.34
C ALA A 592 20.60 -49.50 19.00
N TYR A 593 21.34 -49.50 17.91
CA TYR A 593 20.81 -49.59 16.57
C TYR A 593 20.30 -50.98 16.32
N SER A 594 18.99 -51.18 16.27
CA SER A 594 18.38 -52.40 15.73
C SER A 594 18.58 -52.43 14.21
N ARG A 595 19.40 -53.34 13.75
CA ARG A 595 19.42 -53.74 12.31
C ARG A 595 18.14 -54.48 12.01
N SER A 596 17.28 -53.90 11.19
CA SER A 596 16.33 -54.69 10.38
C SER A 596 16.79 -54.60 8.93
N GLY A 597 17.20 -55.73 8.40
CA GLY A 597 17.52 -55.91 7.00
C GLY A 597 16.25 -56.03 6.16
N GLY A 598 16.37 -55.59 4.92
CA GLY A 598 15.32 -55.73 3.90
C GLY A 598 15.90 -55.40 2.55
N ARG A 599 16.16 -56.45 1.80
CA ARG A 599 16.61 -56.49 0.40
C ARG A 599 15.57 -55.86 -0.54
N GLY A 600 16.04 -55.33 -1.66
CA GLY A 600 15.38 -55.59 -2.92
C GLY A 600 15.04 -54.39 -3.77
N TYR A 601 15.77 -54.31 -4.88
CA TYR A 601 15.59 -53.64 -6.17
C TYR A 601 15.77 -52.13 -6.25
#